data_2f5d884cd793a26f01b925a9d61e4449
#
_entry.id   2f5d884cd793a26f01b925a9d61e4449
#
_cell.length_a   1.000
_cell.length_b   1.000
_cell.length_c   1.000
_cell.angle_alpha   90.00
_cell.angle_beta   90.00
_cell.angle_gamma   90.00
#
_symmetry.space_group_name_H-M   'P 1'
#
loop_
_entity.id
_entity.type
_entity.pdbx_description
1 polymer ?
#
loop_
_entity_poly.entity_id
_entity_poly.type
_entity_poly.pdbx_seq_one_letter_code
_entity_poly.pdbx_strand_id
1 'polypeptide(L)'
;MDYIKSDFDMSLTNFFLNGFQLNPEYYGCSDDVALRPAGMRREFWGAYFFWSGILILILYFICFIAISSHDLIRTPAYKAMFVLGVFDLLSVFADSIITGILGFFGVAFCDAPRFIFVTGAIGYGSWMGCCVTSLTLAVIRICDVCHLKIQKLFEGTRIYVFLIICGLYGFYGIFLTKPLIFTSVYMSWFFDPFVGKDNDLYVNIAQIFNNVSMAFGTVILYGYLVFLIAKKPGGSSNEFSKYKRNVLLQAFFFCVFHFICALMYTYMQYVEAPACLILVGQVTWQLGTGSVCIVYLTLNRSIRKAVVHMIYRKSLMKVAAAPNMVSSDSRALEAHHQIIL
;
A
#
# COMPACT_ATOMS: atom_id res chain seq x y z
N MET A 1 16.86 -26.95 4.50
CA MET A 1 17.32 -26.81 3.10
C MET A 1 16.18 -27.03 2.13
N ASP A 2 15.28 -27.96 2.42
CA ASP A 2 14.13 -28.30 1.59
C ASP A 2 13.08 -27.17 1.47
N TYR A 3 12.91 -26.37 2.51
CA TYR A 3 11.98 -25.23 2.52
C TYR A 3 12.37 -24.12 1.52
N ILE A 4 13.67 -23.74 1.51
CA ILE A 4 14.16 -22.69 0.58
C ILE A 4 14.05 -23.16 -0.88
N LYS A 5 14.27 -24.45 -1.14
CA LYS A 5 14.08 -25.04 -2.46
C LYS A 5 12.61 -24.98 -2.87
N SER A 6 11.70 -25.35 -1.98
CA SER A 6 10.25 -25.27 -2.22
C SER A 6 9.77 -23.84 -2.49
N ASP A 7 10.26 -22.82 -1.77
CA ASP A 7 9.93 -21.42 -2.04
C ASP A 7 10.38 -20.97 -3.44
N PHE A 8 11.60 -21.36 -3.84
CA PHE A 8 12.12 -21.05 -5.17
C PHE A 8 11.30 -21.76 -6.26
N ASP A 9 10.98 -23.04 -6.10
CA ASP A 9 10.23 -23.85 -7.08
C ASP A 9 8.80 -23.30 -7.29
N MET A 10 8.24 -22.60 -6.31
CA MET A 10 6.94 -21.94 -6.36
C MET A 10 7.02 -20.44 -6.71
N SER A 11 8.19 -19.88 -6.95
CA SER A 11 8.40 -18.44 -7.13
C SER A 11 8.14 -17.94 -8.55
N LEU A 12 7.95 -16.62 -8.67
CA LEU A 12 7.85 -15.97 -9.99
C LEU A 12 9.13 -16.11 -10.81
N THR A 13 10.31 -16.19 -10.18
CA THR A 13 11.59 -16.43 -10.87
C THR A 13 11.58 -17.79 -11.55
N ASN A 14 11.15 -18.84 -10.85
CA ASN A 14 11.07 -20.18 -11.45
C ASN A 14 10.07 -20.22 -12.60
N PHE A 15 8.93 -19.53 -12.47
CA PHE A 15 7.95 -19.38 -13.54
C PHE A 15 8.56 -18.78 -14.81
N PHE A 16 9.39 -17.74 -14.71
CA PHE A 16 10.08 -17.16 -15.86
C PHE A 16 11.16 -18.08 -16.43
N LEU A 17 11.95 -18.72 -15.57
CA LEU A 17 13.00 -19.65 -16.00
C LEU A 17 12.44 -20.88 -16.71
N ASN A 18 11.22 -21.30 -16.35
CA ASN A 18 10.52 -22.44 -16.98
C ASN A 18 9.65 -22.00 -18.18
N GLY A 19 9.95 -20.90 -18.84
CA GLY A 19 9.25 -20.46 -20.05
C GLY A 19 7.79 -20.10 -19.81
N PHE A 20 7.48 -19.41 -18.70
CA PHE A 20 6.13 -18.99 -18.29
C PHE A 20 5.18 -20.16 -18.02
N GLN A 21 5.70 -21.27 -17.55
CA GLN A 21 4.91 -22.42 -17.11
C GLN A 21 4.94 -22.53 -15.60
N LEU A 22 3.74 -22.74 -15.02
CA LEU A 22 3.60 -23.03 -13.59
C LEU A 22 4.10 -24.44 -13.31
N ASN A 23 4.74 -24.61 -12.15
CA ASN A 23 5.16 -25.94 -11.72
C ASN A 23 3.92 -26.81 -11.45
N PRO A 24 3.69 -27.90 -12.25
CA PRO A 24 2.51 -28.72 -12.13
C PRO A 24 2.44 -29.50 -10.81
N GLU A 25 3.56 -29.68 -10.13
CA GLU A 25 3.62 -30.32 -8.83
C GLU A 25 2.85 -29.54 -7.76
N TYR A 26 2.91 -28.19 -7.83
CA TYR A 26 2.29 -27.30 -6.85
C TYR A 26 1.02 -26.62 -7.37
N TYR A 27 0.97 -26.28 -8.65
CA TYR A 27 -0.07 -25.45 -9.27
C TYR A 27 -0.83 -26.17 -10.41
N GLY A 28 -0.71 -27.51 -10.47
CA GLY A 28 -1.40 -28.27 -11.50
C GLY A 28 -2.90 -28.31 -11.27
N CYS A 29 -3.66 -27.79 -12.24
CA CYS A 29 -5.12 -27.94 -12.25
C CYS A 29 -5.51 -29.31 -12.81
N SER A 30 -6.50 -29.97 -12.21
CA SER A 30 -7.05 -31.24 -12.71
C SER A 30 -7.60 -31.09 -14.13
N ASP A 31 -7.45 -32.11 -14.96
CA ASP A 31 -8.12 -32.17 -16.27
C ASP A 31 -9.63 -32.32 -16.10
N ASP A 32 -10.08 -33.01 -15.04
CA ASP A 32 -11.49 -33.11 -14.68
C ASP A 32 -11.98 -31.79 -14.09
N VAL A 33 -12.89 -31.13 -14.80
CA VAL A 33 -13.47 -29.82 -14.40
C VAL A 33 -14.20 -29.92 -13.04
N ALA A 34 -14.77 -31.08 -12.73
CA ALA A 34 -15.49 -31.29 -11.47
C ALA A 34 -14.57 -31.26 -10.23
N LEU A 35 -13.25 -31.51 -10.42
CA LEU A 35 -12.25 -31.50 -9.36
C LEU A 35 -11.50 -30.16 -9.26
N ARG A 36 -11.81 -29.18 -10.13
CA ARG A 36 -11.19 -27.84 -10.06
C ARG A 36 -11.84 -27.00 -8.98
N PRO A 37 -11.08 -26.08 -8.34
CA PRO A 37 -11.67 -25.12 -7.43
C PRO A 37 -12.73 -24.29 -8.17
N ALA A 38 -13.98 -24.35 -7.70
CA ALA A 38 -15.08 -23.61 -8.29
C ALA A 38 -15.07 -22.15 -7.81
N GLY A 39 -15.22 -21.23 -8.73
CA GLY A 39 -15.39 -19.81 -8.40
C GLY A 39 -16.84 -19.46 -8.05
N MET A 40 -17.04 -18.36 -7.34
CA MET A 40 -18.36 -17.84 -6.98
C MET A 40 -18.49 -16.37 -7.35
N ARG A 41 -19.49 -15.99 -8.13
CA ARG A 41 -19.76 -14.58 -8.47
C ARG A 41 -20.12 -13.78 -7.22
N ARG A 42 -19.39 -12.70 -7.00
CA ARG A 42 -19.54 -11.79 -5.86
C ARG A 42 -19.75 -10.36 -6.38
N GLU A 43 -20.85 -10.12 -7.08
CA GLU A 43 -21.08 -8.86 -7.82
C GLU A 43 -20.99 -7.62 -6.94
N PHE A 44 -21.60 -7.64 -5.75
CA PHE A 44 -21.55 -6.51 -4.81
C PHE A 44 -20.11 -6.21 -4.36
N TRP A 45 -19.39 -7.21 -3.87
CA TRP A 45 -18.02 -7.03 -3.40
C TRP A 45 -17.05 -6.76 -4.54
N GLY A 46 -17.27 -7.40 -5.69
CA GLY A 46 -16.51 -7.13 -6.91
C GLY A 46 -16.61 -5.66 -7.33
N ALA A 47 -17.83 -5.13 -7.40
CA ALA A 47 -18.07 -3.72 -7.71
C ALA A 47 -17.48 -2.78 -6.63
N TYR A 48 -17.63 -3.12 -5.36
CA TYR A 48 -17.05 -2.35 -4.25
C TYR A 48 -15.54 -2.21 -4.38
N PHE A 49 -14.81 -3.33 -4.51
CA PHE A 49 -13.35 -3.30 -4.62
C PHE A 49 -12.88 -2.57 -5.87
N PHE A 50 -13.53 -2.80 -7.00
CA PHE A 50 -13.18 -2.14 -8.27
C PHE A 50 -13.33 -0.62 -8.19
N TRP A 51 -14.52 -0.12 -7.84
CA TRP A 51 -14.79 1.32 -7.86
C TRP A 51 -14.05 2.07 -6.75
N SER A 52 -13.95 1.50 -5.56
CA SER A 52 -13.13 2.08 -4.49
C SER A 52 -11.65 2.09 -4.86
N GLY A 53 -11.15 1.04 -5.52
CA GLY A 53 -9.78 0.98 -6.04
C GLY A 53 -9.50 2.07 -7.06
N ILE A 54 -10.39 2.30 -8.03
CA ILE A 54 -10.28 3.40 -9.01
C ILE A 54 -10.22 4.76 -8.30
N LEU A 55 -11.07 4.99 -7.31
CA LEU A 55 -11.05 6.23 -6.52
C LEU A 55 -9.71 6.42 -5.81
N ILE A 56 -9.21 5.37 -5.16
CA ILE A 56 -7.92 5.38 -4.46
C ILE A 56 -6.77 5.70 -5.45
N LEU A 57 -6.76 5.07 -6.63
CA LEU A 57 -5.75 5.37 -7.67
C LEU A 57 -5.75 6.84 -8.06
N ILE A 58 -6.92 7.44 -8.29
CA ILE A 58 -7.05 8.86 -8.63
C ILE A 58 -6.46 9.74 -7.51
N LEU A 59 -6.78 9.43 -6.26
CA LEU A 59 -6.25 10.16 -5.09
C LEU A 59 -4.73 10.03 -4.97
N TYR A 60 -4.18 8.84 -5.24
CA TYR A 60 -2.72 8.65 -5.28
C TYR A 60 -2.05 9.47 -6.37
N PHE A 61 -2.61 9.53 -7.58
CA PHE A 61 -2.06 10.39 -8.64
C PHE A 61 -1.98 11.86 -8.21
N ILE A 62 -3.00 12.37 -7.54
CA ILE A 62 -2.98 13.72 -6.98
C ILE A 62 -1.85 13.88 -5.95
N CYS A 63 -1.69 12.89 -5.04
CA CYS A 63 -0.62 12.88 -4.05
C CYS A 63 0.77 12.84 -4.70
N PHE A 64 0.96 12.00 -5.74
CA PHE A 64 2.25 11.90 -6.44
C PHE A 64 2.66 13.20 -7.09
N ILE A 65 1.74 13.86 -7.80
CA ILE A 65 2.02 15.16 -8.42
C ILE A 65 2.39 16.20 -7.35
N ALA A 66 1.70 16.18 -6.21
CA ALA A 66 1.99 17.08 -5.10
C ALA A 66 3.35 16.80 -4.45
N ILE A 67 3.66 15.52 -4.17
CA ILE A 67 4.93 15.11 -3.54
C ILE A 67 6.12 15.36 -4.48
N SER A 68 5.93 15.15 -5.80
CA SER A 68 6.97 15.38 -6.81
C SER A 68 7.29 16.87 -6.99
N SER A 69 6.55 17.78 -6.36
CA SER A 69 6.91 19.20 -6.39
C SER A 69 8.32 19.38 -5.81
N HIS A 70 9.08 20.30 -6.46
CA HIS A 70 10.52 20.46 -6.23
C HIS A 70 10.90 20.68 -4.75
N ASP A 71 10.02 21.31 -3.97
CA ASP A 71 10.32 21.63 -2.56
C ASP A 71 10.07 20.46 -1.63
N LEU A 72 9.01 19.67 -1.86
CA LEU A 72 8.66 18.56 -1.00
C LEU A 72 9.60 17.36 -1.19
N ILE A 73 9.87 16.95 -2.42
CA ILE A 73 10.70 15.77 -2.73
C ILE A 73 12.16 15.89 -2.25
N ARG A 74 12.61 17.08 -1.87
CA ARG A 74 13.95 17.26 -1.31
C ARG A 74 14.12 16.66 0.07
N THR A 75 13.04 16.56 0.84
CA THR A 75 13.13 16.05 2.22
C THR A 75 13.09 14.52 2.27
N PRO A 76 13.84 13.89 3.19
CA PRO A 76 13.89 12.43 3.31
C PRO A 76 12.51 11.79 3.51
N ALA A 77 11.66 12.39 4.34
CA ALA A 77 10.31 11.87 4.61
C ALA A 77 9.45 11.82 3.34
N TYR A 78 9.47 12.85 2.47
CA TYR A 78 8.68 12.84 1.24
C TYR A 78 9.24 11.90 0.16
N LYS A 79 10.57 11.65 0.14
CA LYS A 79 11.15 10.59 -0.68
C LYS A 79 10.65 9.21 -0.26
N ALA A 80 10.63 8.95 1.05
CA ALA A 80 10.09 7.70 1.58
C ALA A 80 8.58 7.58 1.31
N MET A 81 7.80 8.66 1.47
CA MET A 81 6.36 8.69 1.13
C MET A 81 6.11 8.45 -0.36
N PHE A 82 7.00 8.91 -1.25
CA PHE A 82 6.90 8.62 -2.68
C PHE A 82 7.10 7.13 -2.97
N VAL A 83 8.16 6.52 -2.43
CA VAL A 83 8.43 5.08 -2.61
C VAL A 83 7.33 4.23 -1.99
N LEU A 84 6.86 4.59 -0.80
CA LEU A 84 5.69 3.94 -0.18
C LEU A 84 4.47 3.98 -1.10
N GLY A 85 4.17 5.15 -1.65
CA GLY A 85 3.04 5.31 -2.57
C GLY A 85 3.17 4.48 -3.86
N VAL A 86 4.39 4.21 -4.35
CA VAL A 86 4.59 3.29 -5.49
C VAL A 86 4.18 1.87 -5.11
N PHE A 87 4.60 1.38 -3.94
CA PHE A 87 4.18 0.07 -3.45
C PHE A 87 2.68 0.00 -3.17
N ASP A 88 2.11 1.06 -2.57
CA ASP A 88 0.68 1.15 -2.32
C ASP A 88 -0.13 1.09 -3.63
N LEU A 89 0.32 1.77 -4.70
CA LEU A 89 -0.34 1.70 -6.01
C LEU A 89 -0.33 0.28 -6.59
N LEU A 90 0.80 -0.42 -6.51
CA LEU A 90 0.90 -1.81 -6.97
C LEU A 90 0.02 -2.73 -6.12
N SER A 91 -0.02 -2.52 -4.80
CA SER A 91 -0.94 -3.24 -3.90
C SER A 91 -2.39 -2.98 -4.27
N VAL A 92 -2.82 -1.71 -4.41
CA VAL A 92 -4.20 -1.34 -4.77
C VAL A 92 -4.62 -1.92 -6.12
N PHE A 93 -3.69 -2.03 -7.06
CA PHE A 93 -3.96 -2.70 -8.32
C PHE A 93 -4.34 -4.17 -8.10
N ALA A 94 -3.61 -4.91 -7.27
CA ALA A 94 -3.88 -6.32 -6.96
C ALA A 94 -5.07 -6.47 -5.99
N ASP A 95 -5.01 -5.81 -4.82
CA ASP A 95 -5.94 -6.00 -3.71
C ASP A 95 -7.34 -5.41 -3.96
N SER A 96 -7.45 -4.45 -4.90
CA SER A 96 -8.70 -3.75 -5.18
C SER A 96 -9.16 -3.97 -6.61
N ILE A 97 -8.40 -3.52 -7.61
CA ILE A 97 -8.84 -3.54 -9.02
C ILE A 97 -8.99 -4.99 -9.51
N ILE A 98 -7.94 -5.79 -9.39
CA ILE A 98 -7.97 -7.18 -9.88
C ILE A 98 -8.88 -8.03 -9.00
N THR A 99 -8.83 -7.88 -7.68
CA THR A 99 -9.79 -8.52 -6.75
C THR A 99 -11.24 -8.22 -7.16
N GLY A 100 -11.52 -6.95 -7.48
CA GLY A 100 -12.85 -6.52 -7.92
C GLY A 100 -13.29 -7.21 -9.20
N ILE A 101 -12.44 -7.22 -10.22
CA ILE A 101 -12.73 -7.85 -11.52
C ILE A 101 -12.93 -9.36 -11.35
N LEU A 102 -11.96 -10.04 -10.74
CA LEU A 102 -12.02 -11.49 -10.59
C LEU A 102 -13.21 -11.94 -9.72
N GLY A 103 -13.51 -11.21 -8.66
CA GLY A 103 -14.67 -11.48 -7.80
C GLY A 103 -16.00 -11.26 -8.50
N PHE A 104 -16.13 -10.17 -9.30
CA PHE A 104 -17.34 -9.87 -10.05
C PHE A 104 -17.69 -10.99 -11.04
N PHE A 105 -16.68 -11.52 -11.75
CA PHE A 105 -16.89 -12.61 -12.70
C PHE A 105 -16.85 -14.01 -12.05
N GLY A 106 -16.51 -14.12 -10.76
CA GLY A 106 -16.48 -15.39 -10.06
C GLY A 106 -15.32 -16.28 -10.46
N VAL A 107 -14.16 -15.70 -10.72
CA VAL A 107 -12.96 -16.41 -11.19
C VAL A 107 -12.29 -17.17 -10.04
N ALA A 108 -11.89 -18.42 -10.28
CA ALA A 108 -11.03 -19.21 -9.41
C ALA A 108 -9.63 -19.38 -10.05
N PHE A 109 -8.70 -19.96 -9.30
CA PHE A 109 -7.31 -20.08 -9.76
C PHE A 109 -7.18 -20.76 -11.13
N CYS A 110 -7.87 -21.92 -11.31
CA CYS A 110 -7.74 -22.71 -12.54
C CYS A 110 -8.39 -22.07 -13.78
N ASP A 111 -9.18 -21.00 -13.62
CA ASP A 111 -9.76 -20.25 -14.76
C ASP A 111 -8.72 -19.32 -15.42
N ALA A 112 -7.79 -18.76 -14.62
CA ALA A 112 -6.77 -17.83 -15.10
C ALA A 112 -5.44 -17.99 -14.32
N PRO A 113 -4.81 -19.20 -14.32
CA PRO A 113 -3.76 -19.53 -13.36
C PRO A 113 -2.53 -18.65 -13.50
N ARG A 114 -2.04 -18.38 -14.71
CA ARG A 114 -0.86 -17.54 -14.94
C ARG A 114 -1.10 -16.08 -14.52
N PHE A 115 -2.27 -15.56 -14.82
CA PHE A 115 -2.63 -14.17 -14.50
C PHE A 115 -2.74 -13.96 -12.99
N ILE A 116 -3.43 -14.87 -12.29
CA ILE A 116 -3.61 -14.82 -10.83
C ILE A 116 -2.25 -14.97 -10.14
N PHE A 117 -1.41 -15.90 -10.62
CA PHE A 117 -0.08 -16.14 -10.08
C PHE A 117 0.82 -14.90 -10.15
N VAL A 118 0.92 -14.28 -11.32
CA VAL A 118 1.75 -13.07 -11.52
C VAL A 118 1.21 -11.89 -10.71
N THR A 119 -0.12 -11.68 -10.73
CA THR A 119 -0.75 -10.58 -9.98
C THR A 119 -0.57 -10.77 -8.48
N GLY A 120 -0.70 -12.00 -7.99
CA GLY A 120 -0.51 -12.31 -6.58
C GLY A 120 0.94 -12.14 -6.12
N ALA A 121 1.92 -12.46 -6.96
CA ALA A 121 3.33 -12.19 -6.69
C ALA A 121 3.59 -10.67 -6.55
N ILE A 122 3.06 -9.87 -7.48
CA ILE A 122 3.16 -8.41 -7.44
C ILE A 122 2.47 -7.86 -6.19
N GLY A 123 1.25 -8.30 -5.90
CA GLY A 123 0.49 -7.86 -4.71
C GLY A 123 1.22 -8.16 -3.41
N TYR A 124 1.74 -9.38 -3.26
CA TYR A 124 2.47 -9.78 -2.06
C TYR A 124 3.78 -9.02 -1.87
N GLY A 125 4.62 -8.95 -2.90
CA GLY A 125 5.89 -8.23 -2.79
C GLY A 125 5.70 -6.73 -2.58
N SER A 126 4.62 -6.15 -3.16
CA SER A 126 4.25 -4.76 -2.89
C SER A 126 3.85 -4.56 -1.44
N TRP A 127 3.08 -5.47 -0.84
CA TRP A 127 2.78 -5.46 0.59
C TRP A 127 4.07 -5.50 1.45
N MET A 128 5.02 -6.37 1.12
CA MET A 128 6.32 -6.41 1.82
C MET A 128 7.07 -5.07 1.71
N GLY A 129 7.11 -4.49 0.51
CA GLY A 129 7.70 -3.18 0.25
C GLY A 129 7.01 -2.06 1.03
N CYS A 130 5.66 -2.05 1.09
CA CYS A 130 4.87 -1.13 1.92
C CYS A 130 5.28 -1.24 3.39
N CYS A 131 5.35 -2.46 3.93
CA CYS A 131 5.65 -2.70 5.34
C CYS A 131 7.00 -2.10 5.74
N VAL A 132 8.08 -2.46 5.05
CA VAL A 132 9.42 -1.98 5.40
C VAL A 132 9.59 -0.48 5.15
N THR A 133 8.97 0.06 4.08
CA THR A 133 9.05 1.50 3.77
C THR A 133 8.30 2.32 4.81
N SER A 134 7.16 1.85 5.30
CA SER A 134 6.39 2.53 6.34
C SER A 134 7.09 2.51 7.70
N LEU A 135 7.76 1.42 8.08
CA LEU A 135 8.61 1.39 9.28
C LEU A 135 9.79 2.35 9.14
N THR A 136 10.43 2.39 7.96
CA THR A 136 11.50 3.35 7.66
C THR A 136 11.00 4.80 7.77
N LEU A 137 9.82 5.11 7.25
CA LEU A 137 9.21 6.43 7.37
C LEU A 137 8.91 6.80 8.84
N ALA A 138 8.45 5.85 9.66
CA ALA A 138 8.25 6.07 11.09
C ALA A 138 9.57 6.43 11.80
N VAL A 139 10.67 5.73 11.50
CA VAL A 139 12.01 6.04 12.03
C VAL A 139 12.47 7.43 11.61
N ILE A 140 12.31 7.80 10.33
CA ILE A 140 12.65 9.14 9.83
C ILE A 140 11.88 10.21 10.62
N ARG A 141 10.57 10.03 10.82
CA ARG A 141 9.73 10.97 11.59
C ARG A 141 10.15 11.09 13.05
N ILE A 142 10.55 10.00 13.70
CA ILE A 142 11.09 10.01 15.06
C ILE A 142 12.38 10.81 15.11
N CYS A 143 13.29 10.59 14.15
CA CYS A 143 14.55 11.33 14.06
C CYS A 143 14.34 12.84 13.87
N ASP A 144 13.36 13.22 13.02
CA ASP A 144 13.00 14.62 12.78
C ASP A 144 12.42 15.29 14.05
N VAL A 145 11.57 14.58 14.80
CA VAL A 145 10.96 15.11 16.03
C VAL A 145 11.99 15.27 17.16
N CYS A 146 12.91 14.32 17.28
CA CYS A 146 13.91 14.29 18.37
C CYS A 146 15.19 15.03 18.02
N HIS A 147 15.38 15.49 16.78
CA HIS A 147 16.64 16.07 16.29
C HIS A 147 17.85 15.17 16.58
N LEU A 148 17.69 13.86 16.38
CA LEU A 148 18.72 12.87 16.70
C LEU A 148 19.90 12.99 15.74
N LYS A 149 21.13 12.78 16.24
CA LYS A 149 22.33 12.74 15.38
C LYS A 149 22.23 11.72 14.25
N ILE A 150 21.45 10.66 14.44
CA ILE A 150 21.17 9.62 13.45
C ILE A 150 20.35 10.14 12.26
N GLN A 151 19.68 11.30 12.36
CA GLN A 151 18.99 11.97 11.26
C GLN A 151 19.92 12.18 10.07
N LYS A 152 21.21 12.43 10.31
CA LYS A 152 22.24 12.58 9.27
C LYS A 152 22.36 11.36 8.34
N LEU A 153 21.94 10.16 8.80
CA LEU A 153 21.92 8.95 7.95
C LEU A 153 20.86 9.02 6.85
N PHE A 154 19.83 9.82 7.03
CA PHE A 154 18.73 9.98 6.07
C PHE A 154 18.88 11.24 5.20
N GLU A 155 19.88 12.09 5.44
CA GLU A 155 20.08 13.34 4.71
C GLU A 155 20.77 13.12 3.36
N GLY A 156 20.49 14.02 2.41
CA GLY A 156 21.13 14.07 1.10
C GLY A 156 20.89 12.82 0.26
N THR A 157 21.97 12.16 -0.18
CA THR A 157 21.94 10.93 -0.99
C THR A 157 21.83 9.66 -0.17
N ARG A 158 22.12 9.71 1.13
CA ARG A 158 22.14 8.54 2.01
C ARG A 158 20.77 7.88 2.15
N ILE A 159 19.69 8.66 2.10
CA ILE A 159 18.32 8.13 2.12
C ILE A 159 18.07 7.10 1.01
N TYR A 160 18.68 7.27 -0.17
CA TYR A 160 18.49 6.34 -1.28
C TYR A 160 18.98 4.92 -0.97
N VAL A 161 20.01 4.76 -0.11
CA VAL A 161 20.45 3.43 0.34
C VAL A 161 19.31 2.71 1.06
N PHE A 162 18.64 3.38 1.99
CA PHE A 162 17.50 2.80 2.72
C PHE A 162 16.32 2.50 1.79
N LEU A 163 16.03 3.41 0.85
CA LEU A 163 14.95 3.21 -0.11
C LEU A 163 15.24 2.08 -1.10
N ILE A 164 16.51 1.88 -1.50
CA ILE A 164 16.94 0.74 -2.29
C ILE A 164 16.76 -0.56 -1.50
N ILE A 165 17.13 -0.60 -0.22
CA ILE A 165 16.90 -1.76 0.64
C ILE A 165 15.40 -2.08 0.74
N CYS A 166 14.54 -1.07 0.90
CA CYS A 166 13.08 -1.26 0.86
C CYS A 166 12.64 -1.83 -0.49
N GLY A 167 13.18 -1.31 -1.59
CA GLY A 167 12.94 -1.80 -2.95
C GLY A 167 13.35 -3.27 -3.10
N LEU A 168 14.56 -3.61 -2.70
CA LEU A 168 15.09 -4.98 -2.79
C LEU A 168 14.26 -5.96 -1.94
N TYR A 169 13.75 -5.54 -0.78
CA TYR A 169 12.88 -6.36 0.04
C TYR A 169 11.52 -6.62 -0.63
N GLY A 170 10.94 -5.62 -1.27
CA GLY A 170 9.73 -5.80 -2.09
C GLY A 170 10.00 -6.72 -3.29
N PHE A 171 11.12 -6.55 -4.00
CA PHE A 171 11.54 -7.43 -5.09
C PHE A 171 11.76 -8.87 -4.62
N TYR A 172 12.36 -9.09 -3.44
CA TYR A 172 12.46 -10.42 -2.85
C TYR A 172 11.08 -11.07 -2.72
N GLY A 173 10.07 -10.33 -2.21
CA GLY A 173 8.69 -10.81 -2.13
C GLY A 173 8.08 -11.15 -3.49
N ILE A 174 8.31 -10.32 -4.52
CA ILE A 174 7.77 -10.57 -5.87
C ILE A 174 8.41 -11.80 -6.53
N PHE A 175 9.74 -11.90 -6.50
CA PHE A 175 10.46 -12.81 -7.37
C PHE A 175 10.92 -14.09 -6.70
N LEU A 176 11.16 -14.11 -5.39
CA LEU A 176 11.85 -15.21 -4.71
C LEU A 176 11.01 -15.93 -3.66
N THR A 177 9.72 -15.59 -3.55
CA THR A 177 8.82 -16.23 -2.59
C THR A 177 7.57 -16.78 -3.27
N LYS A 178 6.79 -17.58 -2.53
CA LYS A 178 5.48 -18.07 -2.98
C LYS A 178 4.52 -16.91 -3.21
N PRO A 179 3.83 -16.83 -4.37
CA PRO A 179 2.85 -15.79 -4.63
C PRO A 179 1.54 -16.04 -3.90
N LEU A 180 0.76 -14.99 -3.74
CA LEU A 180 -0.65 -15.10 -3.34
C LEU A 180 -1.51 -15.55 -4.53
N ILE A 181 -2.53 -16.32 -4.25
CA ILE A 181 -3.49 -16.87 -5.21
C ILE A 181 -4.89 -16.40 -4.84
N PHE A 182 -5.62 -15.86 -5.80
CA PHE A 182 -6.97 -15.35 -5.59
C PHE A 182 -8.03 -16.45 -5.67
N THR A 183 -9.04 -16.34 -4.81
CA THR A 183 -10.29 -17.08 -4.94
C THR A 183 -11.50 -16.18 -4.71
N SER A 184 -12.45 -16.21 -5.65
CA SER A 184 -13.68 -15.44 -5.58
C SER A 184 -14.67 -15.97 -4.52
N VAL A 185 -14.50 -17.21 -4.08
CA VAL A 185 -15.31 -17.79 -3.00
C VAL A 185 -15.23 -16.94 -1.73
N TYR A 186 -14.01 -16.55 -1.36
CA TYR A 186 -13.72 -15.76 -0.18
C TYR A 186 -13.44 -14.28 -0.47
N MET A 187 -13.36 -13.89 -1.77
CA MET A 187 -12.96 -12.53 -2.19
C MET A 187 -11.60 -12.12 -1.62
N SER A 188 -10.65 -13.05 -1.56
CA SER A 188 -9.35 -12.83 -0.91
C SER A 188 -8.24 -13.64 -1.57
N TRP A 189 -7.02 -13.37 -1.13
CA TRP A 189 -5.79 -13.94 -1.62
C TRP A 189 -5.17 -14.85 -0.56
N PHE A 190 -4.75 -16.05 -0.98
CA PHE A 190 -4.14 -17.09 -0.13
C PHE A 190 -2.86 -17.59 -0.79
N PHE A 191 -2.02 -18.29 -0.05
CA PHE A 191 -0.90 -19.01 -0.68
C PHE A 191 -1.33 -20.33 -1.29
N ASP A 192 -2.34 -20.97 -0.72
CA ASP A 192 -2.94 -22.19 -1.25
C ASP A 192 -3.77 -21.90 -2.51
N PRO A 193 -3.47 -22.56 -3.66
CA PRO A 193 -4.29 -22.48 -4.87
C PRO A 193 -5.59 -23.29 -4.82
N PHE A 194 -5.86 -24.02 -3.74
CA PHE A 194 -7.01 -24.89 -3.54
C PHE A 194 -7.12 -26.03 -4.58
N VAL A 195 -5.99 -26.54 -5.06
CA VAL A 195 -5.92 -27.64 -6.04
C VAL A 195 -5.85 -29.02 -5.38
N GLY A 196 -6.22 -29.13 -4.10
CA GLY A 196 -6.30 -30.41 -3.37
C GLY A 196 -4.96 -30.95 -2.88
N LYS A 197 -3.96 -30.08 -2.72
CA LYS A 197 -2.67 -30.40 -2.10
C LYS A 197 -2.69 -30.05 -0.61
N ASP A 198 -1.67 -30.52 0.12
CA ASP A 198 -1.50 -30.22 1.53
C ASP A 198 -1.21 -28.74 1.75
N ASN A 199 -1.96 -28.07 2.63
CA ASN A 199 -1.82 -26.66 2.95
C ASN A 199 -0.44 -26.32 3.53
N ASP A 200 0.21 -27.24 4.24
CA ASP A 200 1.54 -27.04 4.82
C ASP A 200 2.62 -26.71 3.75
N LEU A 201 2.41 -27.18 2.52
CA LEU A 201 3.30 -26.86 1.39
C LEU A 201 3.31 -25.37 1.05
N TYR A 202 2.21 -24.67 1.29
CA TYR A 202 2.01 -23.29 0.88
C TYR A 202 2.27 -22.29 2.00
N VAL A 203 2.55 -22.70 3.23
CA VAL A 203 2.92 -21.81 4.33
C VAL A 203 4.11 -20.93 3.91
N ASN A 204 3.96 -19.60 4.04
CA ASN A 204 5.01 -18.65 3.67
C ASN A 204 5.60 -18.00 4.92
N ILE A 205 6.77 -18.49 5.37
CA ILE A 205 7.46 -17.99 6.56
C ILE A 205 7.91 -16.52 6.39
N ALA A 206 8.27 -16.14 5.17
CA ALA A 206 8.66 -14.75 4.90
C ALA A 206 7.50 -13.78 5.17
N GLN A 207 6.25 -14.18 4.84
CA GLN A 207 5.07 -13.38 5.16
C GLN A 207 4.82 -13.31 6.66
N ILE A 208 4.95 -14.44 7.37
CA ILE A 208 4.75 -14.47 8.82
C ILE A 208 5.73 -13.52 9.50
N PHE A 209 7.01 -13.61 9.13
CA PHE A 209 8.04 -12.71 9.65
C PHE A 209 7.75 -11.24 9.32
N ASN A 210 7.38 -10.94 8.07
CA ASN A 210 7.01 -9.58 7.64
C ASN A 210 5.82 -9.06 8.45
N ASN A 211 4.75 -9.83 8.57
CA ASN A 211 3.52 -9.40 9.22
C ASN A 211 3.70 -9.22 10.74
N VAL A 212 4.42 -10.14 11.38
CA VAL A 212 4.76 -10.01 12.81
C VAL A 212 5.63 -8.78 13.05
N SER A 213 6.67 -8.59 12.22
CA SER A 213 7.54 -7.40 12.30
C SER A 213 6.76 -6.11 12.05
N MET A 214 5.82 -6.11 11.10
CA MET A 214 4.94 -4.97 10.82
C MET A 214 4.00 -4.68 11.98
N ALA A 215 3.33 -5.69 12.53
CA ALA A 215 2.39 -5.53 13.63
C ALA A 215 3.06 -4.94 14.87
N PHE A 216 4.17 -5.52 15.33
CA PHE A 216 4.91 -5.01 16.49
C PHE A 216 5.68 -3.71 16.18
N GLY A 217 6.33 -3.63 15.02
CA GLY A 217 7.12 -2.47 14.62
C GLY A 217 6.27 -1.21 14.52
N THR A 218 5.07 -1.28 13.94
CA THR A 218 4.16 -0.13 13.87
C THR A 218 3.70 0.32 15.24
N VAL A 219 3.27 -0.60 16.11
CA VAL A 219 2.81 -0.25 17.46
C VAL A 219 3.93 0.41 18.26
N ILE A 220 5.16 -0.16 18.21
CA ILE A 220 6.31 0.37 18.96
C ILE A 220 6.73 1.73 18.41
N LEU A 221 6.97 1.84 17.09
CA LEU A 221 7.52 3.07 16.50
C LEU A 221 6.51 4.22 16.53
N TYR A 222 5.27 3.97 16.13
CA TYR A 222 4.25 5.03 16.17
C TYR A 222 3.79 5.34 17.60
N GLY A 223 3.73 4.35 18.50
CA GLY A 223 3.49 4.58 19.92
C GLY A 223 4.58 5.46 20.54
N TYR A 224 5.85 5.21 20.20
CA TYR A 224 6.98 6.03 20.62
C TYR A 224 6.92 7.44 20.02
N LEU A 225 6.59 7.57 18.73
CA LEU A 225 6.40 8.87 18.07
C LEU A 225 5.31 9.70 18.76
N VAL A 226 4.18 9.07 19.06
CA VAL A 226 3.06 9.70 19.79
C VAL A 226 3.52 10.18 21.17
N PHE A 227 4.23 9.34 21.91
CA PHE A 227 4.77 9.68 23.22
C PHE A 227 5.72 10.89 23.16
N LEU A 228 6.63 10.93 22.18
CA LEU A 228 7.57 12.04 21.98
C LEU A 228 6.81 13.37 21.69
N ILE A 229 5.82 13.31 20.80
CA ILE A 229 5.01 14.47 20.44
C ILE A 229 4.19 14.95 21.64
N ALA A 230 3.67 14.02 22.47
CA ALA A 230 2.92 14.37 23.67
C ALA A 230 3.79 15.07 24.72
N LYS A 231 5.05 14.63 24.89
CA LYS A 231 6.01 15.24 25.83
C LYS A 231 6.55 16.60 25.40
N LYS A 232 6.50 16.94 24.10
CA LYS A 232 6.97 18.25 23.65
C LYS A 232 6.12 19.36 24.28
N PRO A 233 6.71 20.32 25.04
CA PRO A 233 5.95 21.40 25.67
C PRO A 233 5.16 22.12 24.59
N GLY A 234 3.87 22.20 24.77
CA GLY A 234 2.97 22.89 23.86
C GLY A 234 3.21 24.39 23.98
N GLY A 235 3.69 25.02 22.91
CA GLY A 235 3.43 26.44 22.75
C GLY A 235 1.91 26.66 22.74
N SER A 236 1.45 27.74 23.34
CA SER A 236 0.04 28.14 23.48
C SER A 236 -0.72 28.38 22.16
N SER A 237 -0.15 27.98 21.00
CA SER A 237 -0.75 28.21 19.69
C SER A 237 -1.69 27.05 19.29
N ASN A 238 -2.90 27.41 18.85
CA ASN A 238 -3.86 26.48 18.25
C ASN A 238 -3.26 25.65 17.09
N GLU A 239 -2.26 26.18 16.38
CA GLU A 239 -1.58 25.52 15.28
C GLU A 239 -0.77 24.29 15.73
N PHE A 240 -0.06 24.39 16.86
CA PHE A 240 0.72 23.30 17.40
C PHE A 240 -0.18 22.15 17.92
N SER A 241 -1.29 22.48 18.56
CA SER A 241 -2.31 21.52 18.97
C SER A 241 -2.91 20.78 17.75
N LYS A 242 -3.19 21.49 16.67
CA LYS A 242 -3.71 20.93 15.41
C LYS A 242 -2.69 20.01 14.74
N TYR A 243 -1.41 20.38 14.74
CA TYR A 243 -0.32 19.55 14.22
C TYR A 243 -0.22 18.23 14.99
N LYS A 244 -0.17 18.28 16.34
CA LYS A 244 -0.16 17.09 17.20
C LYS A 244 -1.32 16.16 16.87
N ARG A 245 -2.55 16.68 16.82
CA ARG A 245 -3.75 15.90 16.52
C ARG A 245 -3.67 15.23 15.16
N ASN A 246 -3.19 15.92 14.14
CA ASN A 246 -3.09 15.36 12.80
C ASN A 246 -2.06 14.20 12.73
N VAL A 247 -0.92 14.34 13.39
CA VAL A 247 0.08 13.26 13.45
C VAL A 247 -0.44 12.05 14.22
N LEU A 248 -1.19 12.28 15.32
CA LEU A 248 -1.85 11.23 16.09
C LEU A 248 -2.87 10.44 15.24
N LEU A 249 -3.71 11.16 14.50
CA LEU A 249 -4.69 10.54 13.61
C LEU A 249 -4.03 9.75 12.48
N GLN A 250 -2.97 10.28 11.86
CA GLN A 250 -2.19 9.56 10.84
C GLN A 250 -1.63 8.26 11.41
N ALA A 251 -0.97 8.32 12.57
CA ALA A 251 -0.42 7.17 13.24
C ALA A 251 -1.48 6.12 13.57
N PHE A 252 -2.63 6.56 14.07
CA PHE A 252 -3.74 5.68 14.44
C PHE A 252 -4.28 4.90 13.24
N PHE A 253 -4.67 5.57 12.16
CA PHE A 253 -5.19 4.89 10.97
C PHE A 253 -4.18 3.93 10.37
N PHE A 254 -2.93 4.37 10.30
CA PHE A 254 -1.85 3.55 9.79
C PHE A 254 -1.66 2.27 10.61
N CYS A 255 -1.55 2.40 11.95
CA CYS A 255 -1.35 1.24 12.84
C CYS A 255 -2.53 0.27 12.79
N VAL A 256 -3.77 0.77 12.88
CA VAL A 256 -4.95 -0.09 13.03
C VAL A 256 -5.14 -0.98 11.81
N PHE A 257 -5.14 -0.42 10.60
CA PHE A 257 -5.39 -1.21 9.40
C PHE A 257 -4.27 -2.21 9.10
N HIS A 258 -3.01 -1.78 9.22
CA HIS A 258 -1.87 -2.67 8.99
C HIS A 258 -1.76 -3.76 10.05
N PHE A 259 -2.06 -3.43 11.31
CA PHE A 259 -2.05 -4.41 12.40
C PHE A 259 -3.11 -5.49 12.19
N ILE A 260 -4.37 -5.09 11.91
CA ILE A 260 -5.45 -6.04 11.67
C ILE A 260 -5.15 -6.89 10.43
N CYS A 261 -4.73 -6.27 9.33
CA CYS A 261 -4.37 -6.98 8.11
C CYS A 261 -3.26 -8.01 8.37
N ALA A 262 -2.17 -7.60 9.00
CA ALA A 262 -1.03 -8.47 9.29
C ALA A 262 -1.42 -9.67 10.16
N LEU A 263 -2.23 -9.45 11.20
CA LEU A 263 -2.70 -10.52 12.07
C LEU A 263 -3.65 -11.48 11.32
N MET A 264 -4.60 -10.96 10.55
CA MET A 264 -5.57 -11.77 9.82
C MET A 264 -4.89 -12.66 8.79
N TYR A 265 -3.98 -12.11 7.98
CA TYR A 265 -3.26 -12.89 6.97
C TYR A 265 -2.24 -13.87 7.58
N THR A 266 -1.72 -13.62 8.78
CA THR A 266 -0.92 -14.61 9.51
C THR A 266 -1.80 -15.73 10.06
N TYR A 267 -2.94 -15.38 10.66
CA TYR A 267 -3.89 -16.34 11.21
C TYR A 267 -4.41 -17.30 10.15
N MET A 268 -4.77 -16.78 8.96
CA MET A 268 -5.33 -17.56 7.85
C MET A 268 -4.36 -18.60 7.25
N GLN A 269 -3.05 -18.51 7.55
CA GLN A 269 -2.11 -19.54 7.10
C GLN A 269 -2.17 -20.84 7.94
N TYR A 270 -2.68 -20.75 9.16
CA TYR A 270 -2.67 -21.89 10.10
C TYR A 270 -4.06 -22.40 10.48
N VAL A 271 -5.06 -21.56 10.31
CA VAL A 271 -6.41 -21.84 10.80
C VAL A 271 -7.43 -21.49 9.73
N GLU A 272 -8.36 -22.39 9.49
CA GLU A 272 -9.52 -22.10 8.66
C GLU A 272 -10.35 -20.98 9.30
N ALA A 273 -10.36 -19.84 8.65
CA ALA A 273 -11.08 -18.66 9.12
C ALA A 273 -12.50 -18.62 8.52
N PRO A 274 -13.51 -18.19 9.28
CA PRO A 274 -14.84 -17.97 8.72
C PRO A 274 -14.79 -16.86 7.64
N ALA A 275 -15.63 -16.99 6.60
CA ALA A 275 -15.63 -16.11 5.43
C ALA A 275 -15.73 -14.62 5.77
N CYS A 276 -16.44 -14.26 6.85
CA CYS A 276 -16.53 -12.87 7.31
C CYS A 276 -15.18 -12.32 7.79
N LEU A 277 -14.37 -13.09 8.49
CA LEU A 277 -13.03 -12.69 8.95
C LEU A 277 -12.05 -12.59 7.77
N ILE A 278 -12.14 -13.51 6.81
CA ILE A 278 -11.34 -13.46 5.58
C ILE A 278 -11.60 -12.15 4.83
N LEU A 279 -12.89 -11.80 4.67
CA LEU A 279 -13.28 -10.55 4.03
C LEU A 279 -12.81 -9.31 4.81
N VAL A 280 -12.83 -9.34 6.14
CA VAL A 280 -12.24 -8.27 6.98
C VAL A 280 -10.74 -8.15 6.70
N GLY A 281 -10.01 -9.26 6.55
CA GLY A 281 -8.60 -9.24 6.14
C GLY A 281 -8.39 -8.53 4.80
N GLN A 282 -9.20 -8.83 3.79
CA GLN A 282 -9.12 -8.21 2.46
C GLN A 282 -9.46 -6.72 2.50
N VAL A 283 -10.54 -6.34 3.18
CA VAL A 283 -10.94 -4.93 3.34
C VAL A 283 -9.88 -4.13 4.11
N THR A 284 -9.29 -4.72 5.16
CA THR A 284 -8.22 -4.05 5.92
C THR A 284 -6.93 -3.93 5.13
N TRP A 285 -6.63 -4.84 4.20
CA TRP A 285 -5.51 -4.68 3.27
C TRP A 285 -5.76 -3.46 2.36
N GLN A 286 -6.92 -3.39 1.69
CA GLN A 286 -7.30 -2.24 0.87
C GLN A 286 -7.27 -0.92 1.65
N LEU A 287 -7.80 -0.91 2.89
CA LEU A 287 -7.78 0.29 3.72
C LEU A 287 -6.38 0.65 4.22
N GLY A 288 -5.54 -0.35 4.49
CA GLY A 288 -4.14 -0.15 4.88
C GLY A 288 -3.37 0.61 3.81
N THR A 289 -3.45 0.15 2.56
CA THR A 289 -2.81 0.81 1.41
C THR A 289 -3.54 2.08 0.99
N GLY A 290 -4.86 2.03 0.82
CA GLY A 290 -5.66 3.13 0.28
C GLY A 290 -5.85 4.32 1.23
N SER A 291 -5.92 4.10 2.55
CA SER A 291 -6.11 5.22 3.51
C SER A 291 -4.93 6.19 3.54
N VAL A 292 -3.74 5.76 3.13
CA VAL A 292 -2.52 6.59 3.15
C VAL A 292 -2.68 7.84 2.29
N CYS A 293 -3.19 7.72 1.06
CA CYS A 293 -3.43 8.88 0.20
C CYS A 293 -4.52 9.81 0.77
N ILE A 294 -5.58 9.26 1.37
CA ILE A 294 -6.64 10.06 2.02
C ILE A 294 -6.05 10.85 3.19
N VAL A 295 -5.26 10.19 4.02
CA VAL A 295 -4.57 10.81 5.16
C VAL A 295 -3.61 11.91 4.68
N TYR A 296 -2.88 11.70 3.59
CA TYR A 296 -2.00 12.72 3.02
C TYR A 296 -2.78 13.95 2.55
N LEU A 297 -3.88 13.76 1.83
CA LEU A 297 -4.71 14.87 1.32
C LEU A 297 -5.49 15.61 2.42
N THR A 298 -5.87 14.92 3.50
CA THR A 298 -6.69 15.51 4.57
C THR A 298 -5.88 16.07 5.72
N LEU A 299 -4.83 15.37 6.15
CA LEU A 299 -4.09 15.69 7.37
C LEU A 299 -2.71 16.30 7.12
N ASN A 300 -2.08 16.05 5.95
CA ASN A 300 -0.76 16.62 5.65
C ASN A 300 -0.88 18.04 5.05
N ARG A 301 -0.53 19.06 5.88
CA ARG A 301 -0.63 20.47 5.49
C ARG A 301 0.19 20.81 4.24
N SER A 302 1.39 20.24 4.11
CA SER A 302 2.29 20.55 2.99
C SER A 302 1.76 19.99 1.67
N ILE A 303 1.27 18.75 1.67
CA ILE A 303 0.66 18.14 0.48
C ILE A 303 -0.59 18.89 0.08
N ARG A 304 -1.47 19.24 1.03
CA ARG A 304 -2.66 20.07 0.72
C ARG A 304 -2.31 21.41 0.11
N LYS A 305 -1.32 22.12 0.68
CA LYS A 305 -0.85 23.39 0.10
C LYS A 305 -0.33 23.19 -1.33
N ALA A 306 0.45 22.13 -1.59
CA ALA A 306 0.95 21.82 -2.92
C ALA A 306 -0.21 21.52 -3.90
N VAL A 307 -1.21 20.74 -3.50
CA VAL A 307 -2.39 20.43 -4.32
C VAL A 307 -3.18 21.71 -4.65
N VAL A 308 -3.46 22.52 -3.65
CA VAL A 308 -4.17 23.80 -3.84
C VAL A 308 -3.40 24.70 -4.81
N HIS A 309 -2.09 24.86 -4.61
CA HIS A 309 -1.25 25.66 -5.48
C HIS A 309 -1.27 25.15 -6.94
N MET A 310 -1.26 23.83 -7.17
CA MET A 310 -1.36 23.25 -8.51
C MET A 310 -2.69 23.59 -9.18
N ILE A 311 -3.80 23.50 -8.45
CA ILE A 311 -5.13 23.82 -8.96
C ILE A 311 -5.22 25.29 -9.35
N TYR A 312 -4.76 26.19 -8.47
CA TYR A 312 -4.77 27.64 -8.76
C TYR A 312 -3.87 28.00 -9.95
N ARG A 313 -2.65 27.44 -10.03
CA ARG A 313 -1.76 27.68 -11.16
C ARG A 313 -2.37 27.22 -12.50
N LYS A 314 -3.05 26.07 -12.54
CA LYS A 314 -3.78 25.60 -13.73
C LYS A 314 -4.94 26.55 -14.08
N SER A 315 -5.65 27.08 -13.09
CA SER A 315 -6.74 28.01 -13.30
C SER A 315 -6.24 29.34 -13.90
N LEU A 316 -5.16 29.89 -13.35
CA LEU A 316 -4.51 31.11 -13.87
C LEU A 316 -3.98 30.93 -15.30
N MET A 317 -3.37 29.80 -15.63
CA MET A 317 -2.92 29.51 -17.00
C MET A 317 -4.09 29.37 -17.99
N LYS A 318 -5.23 28.82 -17.57
CA LYS A 318 -6.44 28.77 -18.42
C LYS A 318 -7.02 30.15 -18.66
N VAL A 319 -7.03 31.02 -17.65
CA VAL A 319 -7.48 32.42 -17.79
C VAL A 319 -6.53 33.21 -18.70
N ALA A 320 -5.22 33.02 -18.57
CA ALA A 320 -4.23 33.69 -19.42
C ALA A 320 -4.21 33.15 -20.87
N ALA A 321 -4.63 31.93 -21.11
CA ALA A 321 -4.72 31.31 -22.44
C ALA A 321 -6.06 31.55 -23.15
N ALA A 322 -7.04 32.18 -22.49
CA ALA A 322 -8.30 32.58 -23.12
C ALA A 322 -8.07 33.92 -23.85
N PRO A 323 -8.13 33.98 -25.19
CA PRO A 323 -7.94 35.22 -25.90
C PRO A 323 -9.13 36.17 -25.64
N ASN A 324 -8.83 37.31 -25.04
CA ASN A 324 -9.67 38.52 -25.02
C ASN A 324 -11.16 38.35 -24.71
N MET A 325 -11.49 38.10 -23.44
CA MET A 325 -12.79 38.56 -22.91
C MET A 325 -12.57 39.07 -21.45
N VAL A 326 -12.79 40.36 -21.31
CA VAL A 326 -13.06 41.12 -20.08
C VAL A 326 -11.88 41.45 -19.17
N SER A 327 -11.49 42.73 -19.26
CA SER A 327 -10.49 43.46 -18.45
C SER A 327 -11.04 44.01 -17.12
N SER A 328 -11.97 43.33 -16.44
CA SER A 328 -12.58 43.87 -15.20
C SER A 328 -12.39 43.04 -13.94
N ASP A 329 -11.88 41.80 -14.02
CA ASP A 329 -11.85 40.90 -12.84
C ASP A 329 -10.47 40.73 -12.15
N SER A 330 -9.43 41.41 -12.66
CA SER A 330 -8.07 41.28 -12.07
C SER A 330 -7.93 41.91 -10.67
N ARG A 331 -8.78 42.84 -10.27
CA ARG A 331 -8.75 43.45 -8.93
C ARG A 331 -9.40 42.62 -7.82
N ALA A 332 -10.34 41.74 -8.15
CA ALA A 332 -10.99 40.86 -7.18
C ALA A 332 -10.10 39.67 -6.74
N LEU A 333 -9.17 39.27 -7.60
CA LEU A 333 -8.25 38.14 -7.31
C LEU A 333 -7.09 38.53 -6.38
N GLU A 334 -6.61 39.79 -6.44
CA GLU A 334 -5.55 40.28 -5.53
C GLU A 334 -6.05 40.43 -4.07
N ALA A 335 -7.31 40.84 -3.88
CA ALA A 335 -7.90 40.98 -2.55
C ALA A 335 -8.08 39.61 -1.83
N HIS A 336 -8.28 38.51 -2.55
CA HIS A 336 -8.43 37.17 -1.97
C HIS A 336 -7.09 36.53 -1.59
N HIS A 337 -5.98 37.01 -2.13
CA HIS A 337 -4.63 36.45 -1.84
C HIS A 337 -4.15 36.84 -0.42
N GLN A 338 -4.64 37.94 0.15
CA GLN A 338 -4.31 38.37 1.52
C GLN A 338 -5.07 37.63 2.62
N ILE A 339 -6.14 36.88 2.30
CA ILE A 339 -6.98 36.21 3.31
C ILE A 339 -6.54 34.76 3.58
N ILE A 340 -5.66 34.17 2.74
CA ILE A 340 -5.27 32.75 2.81
C ILE A 340 -3.82 32.54 3.30
N LEU A 341 -3.03 33.58 3.49
CA LEU A 341 -1.73 33.52 4.16
C LEU A 341 -1.91 33.70 5.67
#